data_980c0b7cafa8d482443d655fc2e4da57
#
_entry.id   980c0b7cafa8d482443d655fc2e4da57
#
_cell.length_a   1.000
_cell.length_b   1.000
_cell.length_c   1.000
_cell.angle_alpha   90.00
_cell.angle_beta   90.00
_cell.angle_gamma   90.00
#
_symmetry.space_group_name_H-M   'P 1'
#
loop_
_entity.id
_entity.type
_entity.pdbx_description
1 polymer ?
#
loop_
_entity_poly.entity_id
_entity_poly.type
_entity_poly.pdbx_seq_one_letter_code
_entity_poly.pdbx_strand_id
1 'polypeptide(L)'
;MKIRNKIIALMISLIAIPTFASAKDGPYVGAKLTKIDIDYTSVEGFDLNKFIPTDLNALDIHGGYNIGNAFFEVAYLKSQKETKSGTQTVDGVTLTGTNIGLEFDGFRIGTGYNYNLQNNITLRPFLNYYDLKFKASGTATAAAGSARASAEATGSEDDSGIDAGLGIDYKINNQSKIGLSYSQFVDKFSDTDGTKTYSISFNYQF
;
A
#
# COMPACT_ATOMS: atom_id res chain seq x y z
N MET A 1 -13.52 -16.69 5.22
CA MET A 1 -14.87 -16.23 4.79
C MET A 1 -15.65 -15.34 5.80
N LYS A 2 -15.37 -15.36 7.11
CA LYS A 2 -16.11 -14.53 8.12
C LYS A 2 -15.64 -13.06 8.23
N ILE A 3 -14.40 -12.74 7.89
CA ILE A 3 -13.83 -11.38 8.01
C ILE A 3 -14.31 -10.50 6.86
N ARG A 4 -14.35 -11.01 5.63
CA ARG A 4 -14.79 -10.29 4.42
C ARG A 4 -16.22 -9.71 4.55
N ASN A 5 -17.14 -10.46 5.19
CA ASN A 5 -18.51 -9.99 5.40
C ASN A 5 -18.63 -8.90 6.48
N LYS A 6 -17.73 -8.90 7.49
CA LYS A 6 -17.68 -7.85 8.52
C LYS A 6 -17.13 -6.53 7.97
N ILE A 7 -16.19 -6.59 7.03
CA ILE A 7 -15.59 -5.42 6.39
C ILE A 7 -16.59 -4.76 5.42
N ILE A 8 -17.36 -5.56 4.66
CA ILE A 8 -18.46 -5.06 3.81
C ILE A 8 -19.54 -4.38 4.66
N ALA A 9 -19.89 -4.95 5.81
CA ALA A 9 -20.83 -4.34 6.75
C ALA A 9 -20.29 -3.03 7.36
N LEU A 10 -18.98 -2.94 7.64
CA LEU A 10 -18.33 -1.72 8.12
C LEU A 10 -18.31 -0.63 7.02
N MET A 11 -18.06 -1.00 5.76
CA MET A 11 -18.15 -0.06 4.63
C MET A 11 -19.56 0.53 4.48
N ILE A 12 -20.60 -0.27 4.67
CA ILE A 12 -22.01 0.17 4.58
C ILE A 12 -22.38 1.07 5.77
N SER A 13 -21.86 0.83 6.97
CA SER A 13 -22.15 1.64 8.15
C SER A 13 -21.47 3.01 8.14
N LEU A 14 -20.36 3.19 7.42
CA LEU A 14 -19.72 4.49 7.21
C LEU A 14 -20.55 5.45 6.33
N ILE A 15 -21.49 4.92 5.55
CA ILE A 15 -22.39 5.71 4.67
C ILE A 15 -23.53 6.38 5.46
N ALA A 16 -23.79 5.98 6.71
CA ALA A 16 -24.95 6.39 7.50
C ALA A 16 -24.70 7.55 8.49
N ILE A 17 -23.58 8.28 8.37
CA ILE A 17 -23.23 9.38 9.28
C ILE A 17 -23.82 10.71 8.78
N PRO A 18 -24.41 11.54 9.66
CA PRO A 18 -25.16 12.74 9.27
C PRO A 18 -24.30 13.82 8.63
N THR A 19 -24.90 14.50 7.68
CA THR A 19 -24.35 15.54 6.80
C THR A 19 -23.89 16.79 7.54
N PHE A 20 -22.59 16.96 7.68
CA PHE A 20 -21.97 18.28 7.82
C PHE A 20 -21.53 18.76 6.43
N ALA A 21 -21.56 20.06 6.18
CA ALA A 21 -21.34 20.75 4.91
C ALA A 21 -20.79 19.87 3.75
N SER A 22 -21.64 19.57 2.79
CA SER A 22 -21.39 18.66 1.67
C SER A 22 -20.11 19.02 0.92
N ALA A 23 -19.26 18.06 0.67
CA ALA A 23 -18.26 18.14 -0.40
C ALA A 23 -19.02 18.35 -1.72
N LYS A 24 -18.43 19.07 -2.67
CA LYS A 24 -19.03 19.24 -3.99
C LYS A 24 -19.15 17.85 -4.65
N ASP A 25 -20.36 17.45 -5.02
CA ASP A 25 -20.60 16.22 -5.77
C ASP A 25 -19.91 16.30 -7.13
N GLY A 26 -19.39 15.20 -7.59
CA GLY A 26 -18.84 15.14 -8.93
C GLY A 26 -17.56 14.28 -9.04
N PRO A 27 -17.13 14.07 -10.29
CA PRO A 27 -15.93 13.31 -10.59
C PRO A 27 -14.66 14.09 -10.23
N TYR A 28 -13.61 13.35 -9.91
CA TYR A 28 -12.26 13.87 -9.73
C TYR A 28 -11.23 12.91 -10.29
N VAL A 29 -10.06 13.43 -10.59
CA VAL A 29 -8.88 12.66 -10.95
C VAL A 29 -7.71 13.10 -10.09
N GLY A 30 -6.73 12.24 -9.92
CA GLY A 30 -5.56 12.59 -9.14
C GLY A 30 -4.38 11.67 -9.36
N ALA A 31 -3.28 12.05 -8.74
CA ALA A 31 -2.09 11.24 -8.64
C ALA A 31 -1.59 11.23 -7.19
N LYS A 32 -0.96 10.12 -6.80
CA LYS A 32 -0.45 9.91 -5.45
C LYS A 32 0.93 9.27 -5.53
N LEU A 33 1.88 9.84 -4.83
CA LEU A 33 3.16 9.20 -4.55
C LEU A 33 3.05 8.49 -3.20
N THR A 34 3.30 7.20 -3.20
CA THR A 34 3.12 6.35 -2.03
C THR A 34 4.44 5.67 -1.69
N LYS A 35 4.87 5.78 -0.44
CA LYS A 35 5.88 4.94 0.16
C LYS A 35 5.18 3.81 0.91
N ILE A 36 5.58 2.57 0.65
CA ILE A 36 5.06 1.38 1.31
C ILE A 36 6.19 0.79 2.12
N ASP A 37 6.00 0.68 3.43
CA ASP A 37 6.91 0.01 4.36
C ASP A 37 6.36 -1.39 4.64
N ILE A 38 7.16 -2.42 4.34
CA ILE A 38 6.81 -3.83 4.51
C ILE A 38 7.72 -4.43 5.57
N ASP A 39 7.13 -5.10 6.54
CA ASP A 39 7.85 -5.88 7.53
C ASP A 39 7.61 -7.37 7.27
N TYR A 40 8.68 -8.09 6.91
CA TYR A 40 8.59 -9.50 6.54
C TYR A 40 8.78 -10.40 7.74
N THR A 41 8.03 -11.50 7.76
CA THR A 41 8.18 -12.57 8.74
C THR A 41 9.53 -13.26 8.60
N SER A 42 10.17 -13.60 9.71
CA SER A 42 11.40 -14.41 9.70
C SER A 42 11.08 -15.87 9.35
N VAL A 43 11.93 -16.50 8.53
CA VAL A 43 11.79 -17.90 8.11
C VAL A 43 13.01 -18.69 8.60
N GLU A 44 12.78 -19.75 9.35
CA GLU A 44 13.86 -20.64 9.90
C GLU A 44 14.99 -19.88 10.60
N GLY A 45 14.66 -18.79 11.31
CA GLY A 45 15.62 -17.93 11.99
C GLY A 45 16.32 -16.91 11.10
N PHE A 46 16.08 -16.92 9.79
CA PHE A 46 16.56 -15.90 8.86
C PHE A 46 15.57 -14.72 8.83
N ASP A 47 16.09 -13.53 9.07
CA ASP A 47 15.34 -12.28 8.99
C ASP A 47 15.28 -11.82 7.52
N LEU A 48 14.12 -11.99 6.90
CA LEU A 48 13.91 -11.64 5.49
C LEU A 48 14.09 -10.13 5.23
N ASN A 49 13.87 -9.27 6.24
CA ASN A 49 14.10 -7.85 6.13
C ASN A 49 15.55 -7.48 5.80
N LYS A 50 16.52 -8.39 6.02
CA LYS A 50 17.93 -8.18 5.64
C LYS A 50 18.18 -8.37 4.15
N PHE A 51 17.35 -9.14 3.46
CA PHE A 51 17.57 -9.58 2.08
C PHE A 51 16.64 -8.90 1.08
N ILE A 52 15.39 -8.69 1.45
CA ILE A 52 14.32 -8.16 0.59
C ILE A 52 14.15 -6.66 0.85
N PRO A 53 13.92 -5.82 -0.17
CA PRO A 53 13.56 -4.42 0.04
C PRO A 53 12.33 -4.28 0.94
N THR A 54 12.46 -3.49 1.98
CA THR A 54 11.36 -3.21 2.93
C THR A 54 10.61 -1.94 2.58
N ASP A 55 11.20 -1.07 1.76
CA ASP A 55 10.63 0.19 1.32
C ASP A 55 10.38 0.14 -0.18
N LEU A 56 9.14 0.38 -0.61
CA LEU A 56 8.77 0.47 -2.01
C LEU A 56 8.12 1.83 -2.29
N ASN A 57 8.55 2.47 -3.37
CA ASN A 57 7.96 3.73 -3.83
C ASN A 57 7.07 3.47 -5.04
N ALA A 58 5.83 3.95 -5.00
CA ALA A 58 4.85 3.74 -6.05
C ALA A 58 4.19 5.04 -6.51
N LEU A 59 3.86 5.10 -7.79
CA LEU A 59 2.94 6.07 -8.36
C LEU A 59 1.55 5.43 -8.48
N ASP A 60 0.55 6.14 -7.98
CA ASP A 60 -0.87 5.82 -8.08
C ASP A 60 -1.53 6.91 -8.93
N ILE A 61 -2.21 6.51 -9.98
CA ILE A 61 -3.06 7.39 -10.78
C ILE A 61 -4.49 6.92 -10.57
N HIS A 62 -5.35 7.84 -10.14
CA HIS A 62 -6.70 7.49 -9.71
C HIS A 62 -7.77 8.42 -10.28
N GLY A 63 -8.97 7.88 -10.36
CA GLY A 63 -10.19 8.61 -10.60
C GLY A 63 -11.25 8.21 -9.59
N GLY A 64 -12.11 9.14 -9.24
CA GLY A 64 -13.14 8.88 -8.28
C GLY A 64 -14.36 9.77 -8.44
N TYR A 65 -15.32 9.57 -7.57
CA TYR A 65 -16.55 10.33 -7.51
C TYR A 65 -16.93 10.65 -6.06
N ASN A 66 -17.28 11.92 -5.80
CA ASN A 66 -17.83 12.34 -4.51
C ASN A 66 -19.37 12.34 -4.58
N ILE A 67 -20.02 11.75 -3.59
CA ILE A 67 -21.47 11.77 -3.38
C ILE A 67 -21.71 12.30 -1.96
N GLY A 68 -22.12 13.56 -1.85
CA GLY A 68 -22.11 14.23 -0.55
C GLY A 68 -20.70 14.22 0.06
N ASN A 69 -20.59 13.70 1.24
CA ASN A 69 -19.29 13.55 1.91
C ASN A 69 -18.62 12.19 1.67
N ALA A 70 -19.30 11.22 1.09
CA ALA A 70 -18.69 9.95 0.72
C ALA A 70 -17.90 10.08 -0.58
N PHE A 71 -16.87 9.26 -0.74
CA PHE A 71 -16.15 9.13 -2.00
C PHE A 71 -15.91 7.68 -2.35
N PHE A 72 -15.79 7.42 -3.66
CA PHE A 72 -15.34 6.17 -4.26
C PHE A 72 -14.20 6.46 -5.20
N GLU A 73 -13.19 5.60 -5.22
CA GLU A 73 -11.95 5.79 -5.97
C GLU A 73 -11.48 4.48 -6.58
N VAL A 74 -11.01 4.52 -7.83
CA VAL A 74 -10.29 3.44 -8.47
C VAL A 74 -8.93 3.97 -8.92
N ALA A 75 -7.91 3.15 -8.79
CA ALA A 75 -6.55 3.55 -9.12
C ALA A 75 -5.78 2.41 -9.79
N TYR A 76 -4.80 2.78 -10.60
CA TYR A 76 -3.71 1.90 -11.01
C TYR A 76 -2.44 2.35 -10.30
N LEU A 77 -1.74 1.38 -9.71
CA LEU A 77 -0.49 1.59 -9.00
C LEU A 77 0.65 0.88 -9.71
N LYS A 78 1.82 1.50 -9.67
CA LYS A 78 3.05 0.89 -10.13
C LYS A 78 4.21 1.35 -9.26
N SER A 79 4.96 0.41 -8.70
CA SER A 79 6.18 0.72 -7.97
C SER A 79 7.38 0.82 -8.91
N GLN A 80 8.42 1.49 -8.43
CA GLN A 80 9.76 1.31 -8.94
C GLN A 80 10.31 -0.02 -8.44
N LYS A 81 11.27 -0.60 -9.18
CA LYS A 81 12.02 -1.76 -8.73
C LYS A 81 13.04 -1.29 -7.69
N GLU A 82 12.91 -1.78 -6.47
CA GLU A 82 13.90 -1.58 -5.42
C GLU A 82 14.75 -2.83 -5.27
N THR A 83 16.02 -2.67 -4.93
CA THR A 83 16.96 -3.79 -4.79
C THR A 83 17.68 -3.74 -3.45
N LYS A 84 17.91 -4.92 -2.86
CA LYS A 84 18.66 -5.09 -1.62
C LYS A 84 19.61 -6.28 -1.72
N SER A 85 20.72 -6.18 -1.01
CA SER A 85 21.65 -7.29 -0.80
C SER A 85 21.91 -7.43 0.69
N GLY A 86 22.04 -8.66 1.16
CA GLY A 86 22.27 -8.91 2.57
C GLY A 86 22.90 -10.27 2.82
N THR A 87 23.46 -10.44 4.03
CA THR A 87 24.04 -11.71 4.47
C THR A 87 23.66 -11.93 5.93
N GLN A 88 23.30 -13.16 6.26
CA GLN A 88 23.03 -13.59 7.64
C GLN A 88 23.54 -15.02 7.84
N THR A 89 24.07 -15.30 9.03
CA THR A 89 24.48 -16.64 9.43
C THR A 89 23.58 -17.10 10.58
N VAL A 90 22.99 -18.29 10.45
CA VAL A 90 22.18 -18.95 11.46
C VAL A 90 22.66 -20.42 11.55
N ASP A 91 22.96 -20.91 12.72
CA ASP A 91 23.39 -22.31 12.97
C ASP A 91 24.50 -22.83 12.05
N GLY A 92 25.48 -21.96 11.73
CA GLY A 92 26.60 -22.30 10.85
C GLY A 92 26.30 -22.29 9.37
N VAL A 93 25.08 -21.97 8.96
CA VAL A 93 24.69 -21.74 7.57
C VAL A 93 24.68 -20.24 7.29
N THR A 94 25.43 -19.80 6.29
CA THR A 94 25.45 -18.41 5.82
C THR A 94 24.59 -18.29 4.56
N LEU A 95 23.56 -17.49 4.63
CA LEU A 95 22.74 -17.10 3.48
C LEU A 95 23.16 -15.71 3.01
N THR A 96 23.38 -15.56 1.72
CA THR A 96 23.68 -14.28 1.05
C THR A 96 22.67 -14.06 -0.08
N GLY A 97 21.91 -12.97 0.00
CA GLY A 97 21.08 -12.47 -1.10
C GLY A 97 21.83 -11.36 -1.84
N THR A 98 21.87 -11.44 -3.15
CA THR A 98 22.54 -10.47 -4.00
C THR A 98 21.55 -9.89 -4.99
N ASN A 99 21.42 -8.56 -5.01
CA ASN A 99 20.52 -7.84 -5.91
C ASN A 99 19.08 -8.38 -5.89
N ILE A 100 18.58 -8.72 -4.70
CA ILE A 100 17.19 -9.13 -4.55
C ILE A 100 16.32 -7.91 -4.85
N GLY A 101 15.64 -7.97 -5.98
CA GLY A 101 14.76 -6.90 -6.47
C GLY A 101 13.31 -7.22 -6.24
N LEU A 102 12.52 -6.20 -5.89
CA LEU A 102 11.08 -6.28 -5.73
C LEU A 102 10.42 -5.09 -6.40
N GLU A 103 9.36 -5.35 -7.14
CA GLU A 103 8.45 -4.35 -7.73
C GLU A 103 7.02 -4.89 -7.73
N PHE A 104 6.04 -4.03 -7.85
CA PHE A 104 4.65 -4.43 -8.04
C PHE A 104 3.92 -3.48 -8.99
N ASP A 105 2.84 -3.98 -9.57
CA ASP A 105 1.83 -3.21 -10.27
C ASP A 105 0.45 -3.81 -9.99
N GLY A 106 -0.62 -3.01 -10.12
CA GLY A 106 -1.97 -3.50 -9.89
C GLY A 106 -3.00 -2.41 -9.69
N PHE A 107 -4.13 -2.80 -9.11
CA PHE A 107 -5.29 -1.93 -8.94
C PHE A 107 -5.63 -1.73 -7.46
N ARG A 108 -6.25 -0.59 -7.18
CA ARG A 108 -6.82 -0.25 -5.90
C ARG A 108 -8.25 0.25 -6.08
N ILE A 109 -9.14 -0.21 -5.23
CA ILE A 109 -10.49 0.34 -5.08
C ILE A 109 -10.58 0.91 -3.67
N GLY A 110 -10.98 2.17 -3.56
CA GLY A 110 -11.06 2.87 -2.29
C GLY A 110 -12.43 3.48 -2.04
N THR A 111 -12.77 3.64 -0.78
CA THR A 111 -13.95 4.38 -0.33
C THR A 111 -13.66 5.05 1.01
N GLY A 112 -14.38 6.11 1.30
CA GLY A 112 -14.24 6.80 2.57
C GLY A 112 -15.17 7.98 2.70
N TYR A 113 -14.82 8.86 3.64
CA TYR A 113 -15.66 9.98 4.00
C TYR A 113 -14.82 11.26 4.14
N ASN A 114 -15.33 12.37 3.64
CA ASN A 114 -14.72 13.70 3.68
C ASN A 114 -15.34 14.53 4.83
N TYR A 115 -14.63 14.67 5.93
CA TYR A 115 -15.02 15.58 7.01
C TYR A 115 -14.39 16.94 6.73
N ASN A 116 -15.20 17.88 6.20
CA ASN A 116 -14.75 19.23 5.95
C ASN A 116 -14.61 20.00 7.26
N LEU A 117 -13.38 20.32 7.62
CA LEU A 117 -13.04 21.16 8.77
C LEU A 117 -12.98 22.63 8.34
N GLN A 118 -12.74 23.51 9.30
CA GLN A 118 -12.50 24.93 9.01
C GLN A 118 -11.19 25.12 8.23
N ASN A 119 -11.02 26.25 7.55
CA ASN A 119 -9.78 26.67 6.89
C ASN A 119 -9.30 25.78 5.73
N ASN A 120 -10.22 25.32 4.87
CA ASN A 120 -9.91 24.50 3.68
C ASN A 120 -9.28 23.13 3.98
N ILE A 121 -9.39 22.63 5.18
CA ILE A 121 -8.87 21.32 5.58
C ILE A 121 -10.01 20.30 5.55
N THR A 122 -9.74 19.13 4.97
CA THR A 122 -10.63 17.98 4.97
C THR A 122 -9.92 16.79 5.60
N LEU A 123 -10.53 16.16 6.59
CA LEU A 123 -10.11 14.90 7.16
C LEU A 123 -10.78 13.76 6.40
N ARG A 124 -10.00 12.75 5.99
CA ARG A 124 -10.44 11.64 5.12
C ARG A 124 -10.13 10.29 5.74
N PRO A 125 -10.96 9.71 6.58
CA PRO A 125 -10.89 8.27 6.86
C PRO A 125 -11.26 7.47 5.59
N PHE A 126 -10.51 6.39 5.34
CA PHE A 126 -10.72 5.57 4.15
C PHE A 126 -10.39 4.09 4.39
N LEU A 127 -10.92 3.27 3.50
CA LEU A 127 -10.59 1.87 3.32
C LEU A 127 -10.28 1.64 1.85
N ASN A 128 -9.24 0.86 1.58
CA ASN A 128 -8.89 0.43 0.24
C ASN A 128 -8.78 -1.10 0.19
N TYR A 129 -9.12 -1.64 -0.97
CA TYR A 129 -8.80 -2.99 -1.40
C TYR A 129 -7.78 -2.90 -2.52
N TYR A 130 -6.74 -3.72 -2.44
CA TYR A 130 -5.68 -3.83 -3.42
C TYR A 130 -5.69 -5.21 -4.05
N ASP A 131 -5.37 -5.25 -5.34
CA ASP A 131 -5.08 -6.45 -6.13
C ASP A 131 -3.78 -6.15 -6.88
N LEU A 132 -2.68 -6.72 -6.37
CA LEU A 132 -1.31 -6.38 -6.76
C LEU A 132 -0.59 -7.60 -7.28
N LYS A 133 0.18 -7.41 -8.34
CA LYS A 133 1.13 -8.38 -8.86
C LYS A 133 2.54 -8.00 -8.45
N PHE A 134 3.11 -8.76 -7.54
CA PHE A 134 4.50 -8.63 -7.11
C PHE A 134 5.41 -9.36 -8.07
N LYS A 135 6.57 -8.79 -8.37
CA LYS A 135 7.63 -9.38 -9.17
C LYS A 135 8.93 -9.32 -8.37
N ALA A 136 9.52 -10.48 -8.16
CA ALA A 136 10.79 -10.61 -7.46
C ALA A 136 11.86 -11.18 -8.37
N SER A 137 13.12 -10.77 -8.18
CA SER A 137 14.27 -11.30 -8.90
C SER A 137 15.51 -11.20 -8.03
N GLY A 138 16.50 -12.10 -8.21
CA GLY A 138 17.76 -12.01 -7.50
C GLY A 138 18.51 -13.33 -7.43
N THR A 139 19.66 -13.31 -6.76
CA THR A 139 20.50 -14.48 -6.52
C THR A 139 20.59 -14.73 -5.03
N ALA A 140 20.37 -15.99 -4.62
CA ALA A 140 20.61 -16.45 -3.26
C ALA A 140 21.73 -17.48 -3.24
N THR A 141 22.65 -17.35 -2.28
CA THR A 141 23.75 -18.30 -2.04
C THR A 141 23.71 -18.76 -0.60
N ALA A 142 23.70 -20.08 -0.40
CA ALA A 142 23.84 -20.70 0.91
C ALA A 142 25.23 -21.36 1.02
N ALA A 143 25.91 -21.19 2.17
CA ALA A 143 27.20 -21.77 2.47
C ALA A 143 27.22 -22.39 3.88
N ALA A 144 27.70 -23.62 4.00
CA ALA A 144 27.89 -24.31 5.28
C ALA A 144 29.24 -25.01 5.26
N GLY A 145 30.23 -24.49 6.01
CA GLY A 145 31.63 -24.93 5.90
C GLY A 145 32.20 -24.75 4.50
N SER A 146 32.65 -25.83 3.86
CA SER A 146 33.12 -25.81 2.48
C SER A 146 32.06 -26.01 1.41
N ALA A 147 30.83 -26.40 1.81
CA ALA A 147 29.72 -26.60 0.89
C ALA A 147 29.09 -25.25 0.50
N ARG A 148 28.80 -25.09 -0.78
CA ARG A 148 28.12 -23.89 -1.32
C ARG A 148 27.10 -24.31 -2.34
N ALA A 149 25.95 -23.63 -2.31
CA ALA A 149 24.88 -23.72 -3.31
C ALA A 149 24.43 -22.30 -3.69
N SER A 150 24.19 -22.06 -4.97
CA SER A 150 23.68 -20.77 -5.46
C SER A 150 22.51 -21.02 -6.41
N ALA A 151 21.49 -20.18 -6.30
CA ALA A 151 20.32 -20.21 -7.18
C ALA A 151 19.95 -18.78 -7.58
N GLU A 152 19.65 -18.60 -8.86
CA GLU A 152 18.96 -17.41 -9.37
C GLU A 152 17.47 -17.71 -9.43
N ALA A 153 16.67 -16.76 -9.01
CA ALA A 153 15.23 -16.87 -9.06
C ALA A 153 14.62 -15.58 -9.62
N THR A 154 13.63 -15.79 -10.47
CA THR A 154 12.69 -14.75 -10.88
C THR A 154 11.28 -15.32 -10.72
N GLY A 155 10.38 -14.54 -10.15
CA GLY A 155 9.01 -14.98 -9.92
C GLY A 155 8.04 -13.81 -9.89
N SER A 156 6.78 -14.14 -10.06
CA SER A 156 5.69 -13.20 -9.82
C SER A 156 4.57 -13.89 -9.06
N GLU A 157 3.95 -13.17 -8.15
CA GLU A 157 2.83 -13.63 -7.35
C GLU A 157 1.78 -12.54 -7.29
N ASP A 158 0.51 -12.94 -7.44
CA ASP A 158 -0.63 -12.05 -7.27
C ASP A 158 -1.08 -12.13 -5.82
N ASP A 159 -1.22 -10.99 -5.16
CA ASP A 159 -1.68 -10.91 -3.79
C ASP A 159 -2.66 -9.76 -3.61
N SER A 160 -3.54 -9.88 -2.64
CA SER A 160 -4.58 -8.89 -2.36
C SER A 160 -4.60 -8.53 -0.88
N GLY A 161 -4.91 -7.29 -0.60
CA GLY A 161 -4.96 -6.81 0.77
C GLY A 161 -5.95 -5.68 0.96
N ILE A 162 -6.28 -5.43 2.22
CA ILE A 162 -7.14 -4.32 2.64
C ILE A 162 -6.36 -3.44 3.59
N ASP A 163 -6.34 -2.13 3.34
CA ASP A 163 -5.85 -1.16 4.30
C ASP A 163 -6.96 -0.26 4.84
N ALA A 164 -6.71 0.28 6.02
CA ALA A 164 -7.49 1.34 6.62
C ALA A 164 -6.58 2.53 6.94
N GLY A 165 -7.03 3.73 6.64
CA GLY A 165 -6.18 4.90 6.78
C GLY A 165 -6.93 6.19 7.05
N LEU A 166 -6.10 7.21 7.25
CA LEU A 166 -6.52 8.57 7.47
C LEU A 166 -5.72 9.51 6.58
N GLY A 167 -6.41 10.40 5.89
CA GLY A 167 -5.84 11.46 5.09
C GLY A 167 -6.22 12.84 5.62
N ILE A 168 -5.40 13.81 5.31
CA ILE A 168 -5.67 15.23 5.50
C ILE A 168 -5.44 15.91 4.16
N ASP A 169 -6.48 16.51 3.60
CA ASP A 169 -6.42 17.28 2.37
C ASP A 169 -6.49 18.77 2.67
N TYR A 170 -5.69 19.54 1.97
CA TYR A 170 -5.76 21.00 1.94
C TYR A 170 -6.26 21.47 0.57
N LYS A 171 -7.34 22.24 0.58
CA LYS A 171 -7.96 22.81 -0.60
C LYS A 171 -7.18 24.05 -1.05
N ILE A 172 -6.47 23.95 -2.18
CA ILE A 172 -5.72 25.07 -2.76
C ILE A 172 -6.69 26.08 -3.41
N ASN A 173 -7.67 25.56 -4.12
CA ASN A 173 -8.74 26.31 -4.77
C ASN A 173 -10.01 25.46 -4.87
N ASN A 174 -11.04 25.95 -5.58
CA ASN A 174 -12.32 25.24 -5.68
C ASN A 174 -12.25 23.88 -6.40
N GLN A 175 -11.17 23.60 -7.11
CA GLN A 175 -11.00 22.40 -7.93
C GLN A 175 -9.82 21.54 -7.48
N SER A 176 -8.81 22.13 -6.81
CA SER A 176 -7.55 21.46 -6.55
C SER A 176 -7.30 21.27 -5.07
N LYS A 177 -6.84 20.08 -4.69
CA LYS A 177 -6.45 19.71 -3.34
C LYS A 177 -5.09 19.01 -3.35
N ILE A 178 -4.31 19.24 -2.31
CA ILE A 178 -3.15 18.40 -1.97
C ILE A 178 -3.46 17.66 -0.68
N GLY A 179 -2.94 16.45 -0.54
CA GLY A 179 -3.23 15.61 0.62
C GLY A 179 -2.01 14.86 1.12
N LEU A 180 -2.03 14.55 2.39
CA LEU A 180 -1.15 13.59 3.04
C LEU A 180 -2.00 12.47 3.59
N SER A 181 -1.53 11.24 3.51
CA SER A 181 -2.26 10.11 4.11
C SER A 181 -1.32 9.07 4.69
N TYR A 182 -1.84 8.41 5.70
CA TYR A 182 -1.26 7.24 6.33
C TYR A 182 -2.31 6.13 6.36
N SER A 183 -1.88 4.91 6.05
CA SER A 183 -2.71 3.73 6.24
C SER A 183 -1.89 2.53 6.69
N GLN A 184 -2.58 1.54 7.22
CA GLN A 184 -2.03 0.27 7.63
C GLN A 184 -2.90 -0.86 7.08
N PHE A 185 -2.27 -1.89 6.57
CA PHE A 185 -2.97 -3.08 6.13
C PHE A 185 -3.56 -3.80 7.34
N VAL A 186 -4.87 -4.07 7.26
CA VAL A 186 -5.63 -4.80 8.30
C VAL A 186 -5.73 -6.28 7.96
N ASP A 187 -5.58 -6.63 6.70
CA ASP A 187 -5.39 -7.98 6.21
C ASP A 187 -3.96 -8.05 5.65
N LYS A 188 -3.17 -8.97 6.15
CA LYS A 188 -1.74 -9.04 5.82
C LYS A 188 -1.56 -9.60 4.42
N PHE A 189 -0.63 -9.02 3.68
CA PHE A 189 -0.05 -9.73 2.53
C PHE A 189 0.64 -11.01 3.02
N SER A 190 0.71 -11.99 2.14
CA SER A 190 1.42 -13.25 2.42
C SER A 190 2.84 -12.96 2.91
N ASP A 191 3.26 -13.70 3.94
CA ASP A 191 4.62 -13.63 4.53
C ASP A 191 5.06 -12.27 5.11
N THR A 192 4.10 -11.38 5.48
CA THR A 192 4.41 -10.11 6.15
C THR A 192 3.86 -10.04 7.56
N ASP A 193 4.59 -9.40 8.47
CA ASP A 193 4.13 -9.09 9.82
C ASP A 193 3.35 -7.78 9.88
N GLY A 194 3.60 -6.88 8.96
CA GLY A 194 2.87 -5.63 8.83
C GLY A 194 3.24 -4.85 7.57
N THR A 195 2.30 -4.07 7.08
CA THR A 195 2.52 -3.16 5.95
C THR A 195 1.86 -1.83 6.24
N LYS A 196 2.60 -0.75 6.06
CA LYS A 196 2.16 0.63 6.27
C LYS A 196 2.36 1.43 4.99
N THR A 197 1.53 2.42 4.76
CA THR A 197 1.70 3.32 3.63
C THR A 197 1.67 4.78 4.07
N TYR A 198 2.51 5.57 3.41
CA TYR A 198 2.56 7.03 3.56
C TYR A 198 2.43 7.62 2.17
N SER A 199 1.53 8.58 2.00
CA SER A 199 1.33 9.13 0.66
C SER A 199 1.17 10.64 0.66
N ILE A 200 1.60 11.23 -0.46
CA ILE A 200 1.27 12.60 -0.84
C ILE A 200 0.45 12.56 -2.12
N SER A 201 -0.64 13.31 -2.18
CA SER A 201 -1.58 13.29 -3.30
C SER A 201 -1.88 14.69 -3.83
N PHE A 202 -2.21 14.73 -5.12
CA PHE A 202 -2.86 15.87 -5.76
C PHE A 202 -4.15 15.39 -6.42
N ASN A 203 -5.24 16.12 -6.21
CA ASN A 203 -6.57 15.82 -6.74
C ASN A 203 -7.14 17.04 -7.44
N TYR A 204 -7.76 16.82 -8.61
CA TYR A 204 -8.49 17.82 -9.35
C TYR A 204 -9.96 17.40 -9.52
N GLN A 205 -10.87 18.24 -9.09
CA GLN A 205 -12.32 18.03 -9.17
C GLN A 205 -12.91 18.88 -10.28
N PHE A 206 -13.74 18.26 -11.10
CA PHE A 206 -14.43 18.90 -12.24
C PHE A 206 -15.65 19.72 -11.80
#